data_ce29d86195785ed54b41eee24ea855af
#
_entry.id   ce29d86195785ed54b41eee24ea855af
#
_cell.length_a   1.000
_cell.length_b   1.000
_cell.length_c   1.000
_cell.angle_alpha   90.00
_cell.angle_beta   90.00
_cell.angle_gamma   90.00
#
_symmetry.space_group_name_H-M   'P 1'
#
loop_
_entity.id
_entity.type
_entity.pdbx_description
1 polymer ?
#
loop_
_entity_poly.entity_id
_entity_poly.type
_entity_poly.pdbx_seq_one_letter_code
_entity_poly.pdbx_strand_id
1 'polypeptide(L)'
;IKMDANITVMMVTKKVRPNISSYFFSDKILGWAAYENSKKRFKSDYDLWTLQSTYKWANKVINKNKINKLDNAKILINKFFELTNFKKNKIFHIQNHGWKYSSNSKPLNIKSYWNSSIRLGACADWFVGPRLESGWLSAKDLSLKIKK
;
A
#
# COMPACT_ATOMS: atom_id res chain seq x y z
N ILE A 1 11.18 -0.56 15.81
CA ILE A 1 10.43 -0.93 14.59
C ILE A 1 10.80 0.08 13.52
N LYS A 2 11.16 -0.40 12.34
CA LYS A 2 11.36 0.45 11.18
C LYS A 2 10.14 0.35 10.28
N MET A 3 9.56 1.51 9.96
CA MET A 3 8.42 1.62 9.06
C MET A 3 8.86 2.28 7.76
N ASP A 4 8.38 1.74 6.65
CA ASP A 4 8.60 2.29 5.33
C ASP A 4 7.37 3.06 4.85
N ALA A 5 7.61 4.09 4.06
CA ALA A 5 6.56 4.91 3.47
C ALA A 5 6.06 4.33 2.14
N ASN A 6 4.85 4.73 1.74
CA ASN A 6 4.29 4.47 0.41
C ASN A 6 3.52 5.70 -0.08
N ILE A 7 3.47 5.88 -1.39
CA ILE A 7 2.57 6.83 -2.04
C ILE A 7 1.58 6.04 -2.88
N THR A 8 0.31 6.25 -2.59
CA THR A 8 -0.80 5.62 -3.31
C THR A 8 -1.50 6.67 -4.16
N VAL A 9 -1.73 6.35 -5.43
CA VAL A 9 -2.52 7.16 -6.35
C VAL A 9 -3.71 6.33 -6.80
N MET A 10 -4.90 6.89 -6.66
CA MET A 10 -6.13 6.38 -7.25
C MET A 10 -6.48 7.25 -8.44
N MET A 11 -6.72 6.62 -9.60
CA MET A 11 -7.11 7.34 -10.80
C MET A 11 -8.31 6.70 -11.50
N VAL A 12 -9.12 7.54 -12.12
CA VAL A 12 -10.26 7.17 -12.96
C VAL A 12 -9.92 7.52 -14.40
N THR A 13 -9.97 6.54 -15.28
CA THR A 13 -9.64 6.71 -16.70
C THR A 13 -10.79 6.28 -17.61
N LYS A 14 -10.72 6.64 -18.90
CA LYS A 14 -11.63 6.11 -19.90
C LYS A 14 -11.56 4.59 -19.93
N LYS A 15 -12.70 3.95 -20.09
CA LYS A 15 -12.83 2.48 -20.08
C LYS A 15 -12.11 1.83 -21.26
N VAL A 16 -11.21 0.90 -20.94
CA VAL A 16 -10.47 0.04 -21.88
C VAL A 16 -10.74 -1.44 -21.59
N ARG A 17 -11.09 -1.75 -20.33
CA ARG A 17 -11.36 -3.11 -19.83
C ARG A 17 -10.17 -4.06 -20.05
N PRO A 18 -9.02 -3.80 -19.46
CA PRO A 18 -7.88 -4.71 -19.60
C PRO A 18 -8.19 -6.07 -18.96
N ASN A 19 -7.70 -7.15 -19.60
CA ASN A 19 -7.82 -8.50 -19.05
C ASN A 19 -6.70 -8.79 -18.05
N ILE A 20 -6.63 -7.98 -16.99
CA ILE A 20 -5.63 -8.13 -15.93
C ILE A 20 -6.20 -7.60 -14.60
N SER A 21 -5.77 -8.17 -13.49
CA SER A 21 -6.16 -7.71 -12.15
C SER A 21 -5.12 -6.81 -11.49
N SER A 22 -3.84 -7.06 -11.71
CA SER A 22 -2.76 -6.25 -11.14
C SER A 22 -1.45 -6.43 -11.89
N TYR A 23 -0.54 -5.48 -11.69
CA TYR A 23 0.85 -5.52 -12.14
C TYR A 23 1.79 -5.40 -10.97
N PHE A 24 2.88 -6.15 -11.00
CA PHE A 24 4.07 -5.93 -10.18
C PHE A 24 5.19 -5.44 -11.09
N PHE A 25 5.84 -4.34 -10.72
CA PHE A 25 6.85 -3.71 -11.56
C PHE A 25 8.23 -3.83 -10.92
N SER A 26 9.22 -4.22 -11.73
CA SER A 26 10.63 -4.11 -11.38
C SER A 26 11.16 -2.71 -11.72
N ASP A 27 10.54 -1.68 -11.15
CA ASP A 27 10.88 -0.26 -11.37
C ASP A 27 11.33 0.40 -10.07
N LYS A 28 12.04 1.55 -10.19
CA LYS A 28 12.56 2.27 -9.01
C LYS A 28 11.51 3.14 -8.33
N ILE A 29 10.43 3.49 -9.03
CA ILE A 29 9.41 4.46 -8.62
C ILE A 29 8.07 3.77 -8.38
N LEU A 30 7.53 3.10 -9.41
CA LEU A 30 6.25 2.38 -9.36
C LEU A 30 6.48 0.91 -9.01
N GLY A 31 5.90 0.46 -7.91
CA GLY A 31 6.04 -0.94 -7.46
C GLY A 31 4.88 -1.83 -7.86
N TRP A 32 3.66 -1.29 -7.83
CA TRP A 32 2.46 -2.08 -8.05
C TRP A 32 1.30 -1.25 -8.58
N ALA A 33 0.43 -1.89 -9.37
CA ALA A 33 -0.84 -1.32 -9.81
C ALA A 33 -1.95 -2.36 -9.76
N ALA A 34 -3.15 -1.97 -9.29
CA ALA A 34 -4.35 -2.80 -9.33
C ALA A 34 -5.42 -2.19 -10.22
N TYR A 35 -6.05 -3.04 -11.01
CA TYR A 35 -7.26 -2.75 -11.73
C TYR A 35 -8.47 -3.04 -10.83
N GLU A 36 -9.06 -2.00 -10.26
CA GLU A 36 -10.08 -2.13 -9.21
C GLU A 36 -11.38 -2.78 -9.71
N ASN A 37 -11.72 -2.58 -11.00
CA ASN A 37 -12.90 -3.20 -11.59
C ASN A 37 -12.81 -4.74 -11.65
N SER A 38 -11.60 -5.33 -11.66
CA SER A 38 -11.41 -6.79 -11.65
C SER A 38 -11.97 -7.44 -10.38
N LYS A 39 -12.06 -6.69 -9.29
CA LYS A 39 -12.58 -7.16 -8.00
C LYS A 39 -14.12 -7.31 -7.99
N LYS A 40 -14.81 -6.85 -9.03
CA LYS A 40 -16.27 -6.97 -9.24
C LYS A 40 -17.13 -6.44 -8.07
N ARG A 41 -16.60 -5.52 -7.26
CA ARG A 41 -17.31 -4.96 -6.09
C ARG A 41 -18.36 -3.91 -6.46
N PHE A 42 -18.26 -3.34 -7.66
CA PHE A 42 -19.15 -2.32 -8.20
C PHE A 42 -19.17 -2.36 -9.73
N LYS A 43 -20.21 -1.81 -10.34
CA LYS A 43 -20.28 -1.57 -11.78
C LYS A 43 -19.80 -0.14 -12.07
N SER A 44 -18.98 0.04 -13.10
CA SER A 44 -18.46 1.35 -13.51
C SER A 44 -18.31 1.44 -15.02
N ASP A 45 -18.58 2.61 -15.58
CA ASP A 45 -18.30 2.95 -16.97
C ASP A 45 -16.90 3.53 -17.19
N TYR A 46 -16.09 3.51 -16.15
CA TYR A 46 -14.72 3.95 -16.13
C TYR A 46 -13.82 2.83 -15.66
N ASP A 47 -12.55 2.91 -16.01
CA ASP A 47 -11.52 2.06 -15.42
C ASP A 47 -10.92 2.77 -14.20
N LEU A 48 -10.87 2.04 -13.08
CA LEU A 48 -10.37 2.52 -11.81
C LEU A 48 -9.06 1.78 -11.49
N TRP A 49 -8.04 2.56 -11.16
CA TRP A 49 -6.70 2.06 -10.87
C TRP A 49 -6.21 2.56 -9.53
N THR A 50 -5.57 1.66 -8.78
CA THR A 50 -4.76 2.00 -7.61
C THR A 50 -3.30 1.74 -7.96
N LEU A 51 -2.47 2.77 -7.88
CA LEU A 51 -1.02 2.72 -8.12
C LEU A 51 -0.31 2.86 -6.79
N GLN A 52 0.73 2.07 -6.55
CA GLN A 52 1.57 2.19 -5.36
C GLN A 52 3.04 2.33 -5.73
N SER A 53 3.68 3.29 -5.11
CA SER A 53 5.12 3.50 -5.26
C SER A 53 5.95 2.38 -4.67
N THR A 54 7.24 2.34 -5.00
CA THR A 54 8.21 1.59 -4.21
C THR A 54 8.45 2.29 -2.86
N TYR A 55 8.73 1.53 -1.82
CA TYR A 55 9.09 2.08 -0.50
C TYR A 55 10.35 2.94 -0.57
N LYS A 56 11.34 2.53 -1.37
CA LYS A 56 12.60 3.24 -1.53
C LYS A 56 12.41 4.65 -2.11
N TRP A 57 11.52 4.81 -3.07
CA TRP A 57 11.19 6.12 -3.64
C TRP A 57 10.34 6.94 -2.67
N ALA A 58 9.29 6.35 -2.08
CA ALA A 58 8.42 7.04 -1.14
C ALA A 58 9.16 7.60 0.08
N ASN A 59 10.07 6.83 0.68
CA ASN A 59 10.90 7.26 1.81
C ASN A 59 11.74 8.51 1.46
N LYS A 60 12.24 8.60 0.23
CA LYS A 60 12.99 9.79 -0.22
C LYS A 60 12.12 11.02 -0.40
N VAL A 61 10.92 10.82 -0.92
CA VAL A 61 10.03 11.93 -1.33
C VAL A 61 9.27 12.49 -0.15
N ILE A 62 8.69 11.63 0.71
CA ILE A 62 7.89 12.05 1.86
C ILE A 62 8.74 12.81 2.88
N ASN A 63 9.99 12.39 3.11
CA ASN A 63 10.87 13.02 4.09
C ASN A 63 11.46 14.37 3.60
N LYS A 64 11.41 14.66 2.31
CA LYS A 64 12.02 15.88 1.77
C LYS A 64 11.13 17.12 1.81
N ASN A 65 9.86 16.99 2.20
CA ASN A 65 8.86 18.10 2.26
C ASN A 65 8.81 19.04 1.03
N LYS A 66 9.47 18.67 -0.08
CA LYS A 66 9.77 19.58 -1.20
C LYS A 66 8.94 19.32 -2.46
N ILE A 67 8.22 18.21 -2.54
CA ILE A 67 7.47 17.88 -3.76
C ILE A 67 5.99 17.95 -3.46
N ASN A 68 5.28 18.75 -4.26
CA ASN A 68 3.83 18.88 -4.19
C ASN A 68 3.17 17.48 -4.37
N LYS A 69 2.14 17.21 -3.58
CA LYS A 69 1.39 15.94 -3.67
C LYS A 69 0.96 15.62 -5.11
N LEU A 70 0.52 16.63 -5.85
CA LEU A 70 0.07 16.48 -7.24
C LEU A 70 1.20 16.03 -8.17
N ASP A 71 2.42 16.50 -7.96
CA ASP A 71 3.55 16.14 -8.81
C ASP A 71 4.00 14.70 -8.59
N ASN A 72 3.92 14.20 -7.34
CA ASN A 72 4.14 12.79 -7.05
C ASN A 72 3.12 11.88 -7.77
N ALA A 73 1.85 12.30 -7.82
CA ALA A 73 0.83 11.56 -8.54
C ALA A 73 1.13 11.51 -10.05
N LYS A 74 1.51 12.65 -10.64
CA LYS A 74 1.88 12.73 -12.07
C LYS A 74 3.05 11.81 -12.40
N ILE A 75 4.07 11.73 -11.54
CA ILE A 75 5.22 10.84 -11.73
C ILE A 75 4.78 9.37 -11.76
N LEU A 76 3.97 8.93 -10.79
CA LEU A 76 3.47 7.55 -10.74
C LEU A 76 2.58 7.22 -11.94
N ILE A 77 1.70 8.14 -12.33
CA ILE A 77 0.81 7.97 -13.48
C ILE A 77 1.60 7.87 -14.79
N ASN A 78 2.60 8.72 -14.98
CA ASN A 78 3.45 8.66 -16.17
C ASN A 78 4.22 7.34 -16.24
N LYS A 79 4.76 6.87 -15.10
CA LYS A 79 5.41 5.56 -15.01
C LYS A 79 4.45 4.40 -15.31
N PHE A 80 3.21 4.48 -14.84
CA PHE A 80 2.22 3.46 -15.16
C PHE A 80 1.96 3.34 -16.66
N PHE A 81 1.74 4.44 -17.36
CA PHE A 81 1.53 4.42 -18.80
C PHE A 81 2.78 3.99 -19.58
N GLU A 82 3.97 4.38 -19.11
CA GLU A 82 5.24 3.96 -19.70
C GLU A 82 5.44 2.42 -19.60
N LEU A 83 5.21 1.86 -18.42
CA LEU A 83 5.51 0.45 -18.14
C LEU A 83 4.42 -0.52 -18.61
N THR A 84 3.19 -0.06 -18.78
CA THR A 84 2.08 -0.91 -19.23
C THR A 84 1.81 -0.83 -20.72
N ASN A 85 2.42 0.10 -21.44
CA ASN A 85 2.13 0.40 -22.85
C ASN A 85 0.66 0.77 -23.11
N PHE A 86 -0.13 1.08 -22.09
CA PHE A 86 -1.47 1.61 -22.30
C PHE A 86 -1.36 3.01 -22.94
N LYS A 87 -2.16 3.24 -23.97
CA LYS A 87 -2.29 4.60 -24.53
C LYS A 87 -2.76 5.52 -23.42
N LYS A 88 -2.10 6.68 -23.29
CA LYS A 88 -2.54 7.73 -22.36
C LYS A 88 -3.99 8.10 -22.67
N ASN A 89 -4.88 7.64 -21.82
CA ASN A 89 -6.31 7.91 -21.93
C ASN A 89 -6.67 9.13 -21.08
N LYS A 90 -7.85 9.73 -21.39
CA LYS A 90 -8.39 10.80 -20.57
C LYS A 90 -8.52 10.34 -19.12
N ILE A 91 -7.90 11.10 -18.23
CA ILE A 91 -8.02 10.92 -16.78
C ILE A 91 -9.13 11.88 -16.31
N PHE A 92 -10.11 11.34 -15.63
CA PHE A 92 -11.27 12.10 -15.13
C PHE A 92 -11.09 12.53 -13.68
N HIS A 93 -10.36 11.72 -12.89
CA HIS A 93 -10.15 12.00 -11.49
C HIS A 93 -8.81 11.42 -11.03
N ILE A 94 -8.15 12.13 -10.13
CA ILE A 94 -6.92 11.69 -9.44
C ILE A 94 -7.07 12.04 -7.98
N GLN A 95 -6.78 11.06 -7.12
CA GLN A 95 -6.59 11.26 -5.69
C GLN A 95 -5.28 10.59 -5.28
N ASN A 96 -4.51 11.23 -4.44
CA ASN A 96 -3.28 10.64 -3.92
C ASN A 96 -3.15 10.78 -2.41
N HIS A 97 -2.44 9.85 -1.81
CA HIS A 97 -2.14 9.85 -0.38
C HIS A 97 -0.71 9.35 -0.14
N GLY A 98 0.00 10.06 0.73
CA GLY A 98 1.32 9.65 1.21
C GLY A 98 1.20 9.00 2.59
N TRP A 99 1.52 7.71 2.66
CA TRP A 99 1.56 6.94 3.90
C TRP A 99 2.98 6.96 4.47
N LYS A 100 3.20 7.70 5.54
CA LYS A 100 4.52 7.77 6.19
C LYS A 100 4.90 6.43 6.85
N TYR A 101 3.93 5.73 7.40
CA TYR A 101 4.08 4.45 8.10
C TYR A 101 3.19 3.41 7.42
N SER A 102 3.60 2.95 6.24
CA SER A 102 2.79 2.07 5.39
C SER A 102 3.04 0.60 5.66
N SER A 103 4.29 0.23 5.90
CA SER A 103 4.69 -1.16 6.08
C SER A 103 5.83 -1.26 7.07
N ASN A 104 5.84 -2.30 7.89
CA ASN A 104 6.97 -2.57 8.78
C ASN A 104 8.04 -3.36 8.01
N SER A 105 9.24 -2.80 7.87
CA SER A 105 10.38 -3.46 7.23
C SER A 105 11.28 -4.20 8.20
N LYS A 106 11.10 -3.99 9.51
CA LYS A 106 11.79 -4.71 10.59
C LYS A 106 10.79 -4.97 11.73
N PRO A 107 10.10 -6.11 11.71
CA PRO A 107 9.21 -6.52 12.80
C PRO A 107 10.00 -6.80 14.07
N LEU A 108 9.32 -6.91 15.19
CA LEU A 108 9.93 -7.26 16.48
C LEU A 108 10.37 -8.73 16.58
N ASN A 109 9.90 -9.60 15.66
CA ASN A 109 10.13 -11.04 15.65
C ASN A 109 9.65 -11.77 16.91
N ILE A 110 8.65 -11.21 17.59
CA ILE A 110 7.88 -11.84 18.66
C ILE A 110 6.41 -11.81 18.26
N LYS A 111 5.62 -12.79 18.71
CA LYS A 111 4.22 -12.84 18.27
C LYS A 111 3.35 -11.78 18.94
N SER A 112 3.51 -11.58 20.25
CA SER A 112 2.81 -10.56 21.04
C SER A 112 3.56 -10.29 22.34
N TYR A 113 3.19 -9.21 23.04
CA TYR A 113 3.66 -8.91 24.38
C TYR A 113 2.53 -9.11 25.40
N TRP A 114 2.85 -9.71 26.54
CA TRP A 114 1.97 -9.83 27.69
C TRP A 114 2.75 -9.70 28.98
N ASN A 115 2.30 -8.82 29.87
CA ASN A 115 2.79 -8.68 31.24
C ASN A 115 1.64 -8.94 32.21
N SER A 116 1.68 -10.09 32.89
CA SER A 116 0.62 -10.54 33.79
C SER A 116 0.54 -9.71 35.08
N SER A 117 1.67 -9.18 35.58
CA SER A 117 1.71 -8.41 36.83
C SER A 117 0.92 -7.12 36.75
N ILE A 118 0.98 -6.43 35.60
CA ILE A 118 0.27 -5.18 35.35
C ILE A 118 -0.89 -5.32 34.39
N ARG A 119 -1.20 -6.57 33.97
CA ARG A 119 -2.26 -6.92 33.03
C ARG A 119 -2.22 -6.11 31.75
N LEU A 120 -1.01 -5.88 31.20
CA LEU A 120 -0.78 -5.13 29.97
C LEU A 120 -0.42 -6.07 28.82
N GLY A 121 -1.19 -6.00 27.74
CA GLY A 121 -0.92 -6.74 26.49
C GLY A 121 -0.78 -5.82 25.30
N ALA A 122 0.04 -6.24 24.31
CA ALA A 122 0.16 -5.58 23.02
C ALA A 122 0.27 -6.60 21.89
N CYS A 123 -0.47 -6.35 20.81
CA CYS A 123 -0.43 -7.14 19.58
C CYS A 123 -0.67 -6.22 18.38
N ALA A 124 0.00 -6.52 17.27
CA ALA A 124 -0.18 -5.85 15.98
C ALA A 124 0.59 -6.61 14.90
N ASP A 125 0.38 -6.24 13.62
CA ASP A 125 1.14 -6.78 12.50
C ASP A 125 2.65 -6.58 12.65
N TRP A 126 3.09 -5.41 13.13
CA TRP A 126 4.51 -5.08 13.32
C TRP A 126 5.24 -5.92 14.39
N PHE A 127 4.54 -6.74 15.14
CA PHE A 127 5.19 -7.77 15.96
C PHE A 127 5.75 -8.91 15.11
N VAL A 128 5.00 -9.33 14.06
CA VAL A 128 5.25 -10.54 13.27
C VAL A 128 5.79 -10.23 11.87
N GLY A 129 5.17 -9.29 11.14
CA GLY A 129 5.55 -8.97 9.78
C GLY A 129 4.58 -8.01 9.07
N PRO A 130 4.90 -7.61 7.82
CA PRO A 130 4.18 -6.54 7.12
C PRO A 130 2.90 -7.03 6.39
N ARG A 131 2.24 -8.07 6.89
CA ARG A 131 1.06 -8.64 6.24
C ARG A 131 -0.17 -8.54 7.14
N LEU A 132 -1.35 -8.47 6.53
CA LEU A 132 -2.62 -8.42 7.27
C LEU A 132 -2.79 -9.62 8.23
N GLU A 133 -2.43 -10.82 7.78
CA GLU A 133 -2.46 -12.04 8.58
C GLU A 133 -1.55 -11.98 9.81
N SER A 134 -0.48 -11.18 9.77
CA SER A 134 0.43 -10.99 10.90
C SER A 134 -0.26 -10.35 12.10
N GLY A 135 -1.18 -9.42 11.86
CA GLY A 135 -2.02 -8.83 12.91
C GLY A 135 -2.91 -9.87 13.59
N TRP A 136 -3.52 -10.75 12.79
CA TRP A 136 -4.35 -11.84 13.31
C TRP A 136 -3.53 -12.86 14.12
N LEU A 137 -2.36 -13.28 13.60
CA LEU A 137 -1.45 -14.19 14.30
C LEU A 137 -0.99 -13.61 15.64
N SER A 138 -0.67 -12.32 15.67
CA SER A 138 -0.27 -11.58 16.86
C SER A 138 -1.39 -11.55 17.91
N ALA A 139 -2.61 -11.21 17.49
CA ALA A 139 -3.77 -11.16 18.38
C ALA A 139 -4.14 -12.55 18.94
N LYS A 140 -4.07 -13.60 18.11
CA LYS A 140 -4.30 -14.99 18.56
C LYS A 140 -3.29 -15.39 19.63
N ASP A 141 -2.01 -15.09 19.44
CA ASP A 141 -0.97 -15.42 20.43
C ASP A 141 -1.20 -14.68 21.75
N LEU A 142 -1.56 -13.38 21.72
CA LEU A 142 -1.90 -12.61 22.91
C LEU A 142 -3.10 -13.22 23.64
N SER A 143 -4.15 -13.59 22.94
CA SER A 143 -5.35 -14.18 23.55
C SER A 143 -5.06 -15.48 24.31
N LEU A 144 -4.09 -16.29 23.82
CA LEU A 144 -3.66 -17.52 24.50
C LEU A 144 -2.81 -17.24 25.75
N LYS A 145 -2.07 -16.14 25.77
CA LYS A 145 -1.27 -15.72 26.94
C LYS A 145 -2.12 -15.17 28.07
N ILE A 146 -3.20 -14.46 27.74
CA ILE A 146 -4.14 -13.90 28.74
C ILE A 146 -4.95 -15.00 29.46
N LYS A 147 -5.22 -16.13 28.76
CA LYS A 147 -6.01 -17.23 29.31
C LYS A 147 -5.23 -18.16 30.26
N LYS A 148 -3.91 -18.01 30.35
CA LYS A 148 -3.05 -18.73 31.26
C LYS A 148 -2.87 -17.95 32.56
#